data_7cb71a22b575dc56e02bc7ae3fa8116f
#
_entry.id   7cb71a22b575dc56e02bc7ae3fa8116f
#
_cell.length_a   1.000
_cell.length_b   1.000
_cell.length_c   1.000
_cell.angle_alpha   90.00
_cell.angle_beta   90.00
_cell.angle_gamma   90.00
#
_symmetry.space_group_name_H-M   'P 1'
#
loop_
_entity.id
_entity.type
_entity.pdbx_description
1 polymer ?
#
loop_
_entity_poly.entity_id
_entity_poly.type
_entity_poly.pdbx_seq_one_letter_code
_entity_poly.pdbx_strand_id
1 'polypeptide(L)'
;MPFIDLTPDELLKTTRSVRKRLDLTKTVPMTIIEECMDLALQAPTSTYGENWRFMVVTDPDKKRAIAKWYKKGHELFVIRKNLSQKESKDVSSPGNRVLSSINYLAENLQDIPALMVPCILGRLDSEHVAYNVQYQATMYASIIPAVWNFMLAARARGLGTC
;
A
#
# COMPACT_ATOMS: atom_id res chain seq x y z
N MET A 1 -1.03 4.06 -21.02
CA MET A 1 -1.28 5.39 -20.42
C MET A 1 -0.08 6.28 -20.71
N PRO A 2 -0.25 7.57 -20.96
CA PRO A 2 0.89 8.45 -21.17
C PRO A 2 1.69 8.59 -19.86
N PHE A 3 3.01 8.58 -19.96
CA PHE A 3 3.88 8.97 -18.86
C PHE A 3 3.57 10.40 -18.44
N ILE A 4 3.56 10.66 -17.14
CA ILE A 4 3.56 12.02 -16.61
C ILE A 4 5.02 12.48 -16.64
N ASP A 5 5.27 13.58 -17.33
CA ASP A 5 6.60 14.18 -17.41
C ASP A 5 6.92 14.84 -16.06
N LEU A 6 7.64 14.12 -15.22
CA LEU A 6 8.07 14.54 -13.89
C LEU A 6 9.59 14.35 -13.78
N THR A 7 10.27 15.36 -13.32
CA THR A 7 11.65 15.19 -12.87
C THR A 7 11.71 14.24 -11.65
N PRO A 8 12.85 13.60 -11.37
CA PRO A 8 13.00 12.76 -10.17
C PRO A 8 12.61 13.50 -8.88
N ASP A 9 12.96 14.77 -8.76
CA ASP A 9 12.62 15.60 -7.61
C ASP A 9 11.11 15.82 -7.48
N GLU A 10 10.42 16.09 -8.58
CA GLU A 10 8.98 16.28 -8.59
C GLU A 10 8.26 14.97 -8.28
N LEU A 11 8.73 13.86 -8.82
CA LEU A 11 8.20 12.55 -8.51
C LEU A 11 8.25 12.27 -7.01
N LEU A 12 9.41 12.46 -6.38
CA LEU A 12 9.60 12.25 -4.95
C LEU A 12 8.81 13.24 -4.10
N LYS A 13 8.84 14.53 -4.46
CA LYS A 13 8.17 15.61 -3.71
C LYS A 13 6.64 15.53 -3.78
N THR A 14 6.07 14.98 -4.87
CA THR A 14 4.62 15.02 -5.12
C THR A 14 3.91 13.69 -4.98
N THR A 15 4.63 12.57 -4.83
CA THR A 15 4.01 11.26 -4.56
C THR A 15 3.34 11.27 -3.19
N ARG A 16 2.07 10.88 -3.16
CA ARG A 16 1.24 10.83 -1.94
C ARG A 16 0.31 9.62 -2.01
N SER A 17 -0.10 9.13 -0.85
CA SER A 17 -1.19 8.14 -0.77
C SER A 17 -2.48 8.70 -1.37
N VAL A 18 -2.95 8.08 -2.44
CA VAL A 18 -4.19 8.46 -3.14
C VAL A 18 -5.31 7.52 -2.70
N ARG A 19 -6.40 8.09 -2.18
CA ARG A 19 -7.56 7.33 -1.70
C ARG A 19 -8.85 7.83 -2.34
N LYS A 20 -9.37 8.99 -1.92
CA LYS A 20 -10.60 9.58 -2.47
C LYS A 20 -10.53 9.99 -3.94
N ARG A 21 -9.32 10.12 -4.48
CA ARG A 21 -9.11 10.53 -5.89
C ARG A 21 -8.84 9.35 -6.82
N LEU A 22 -8.93 8.12 -6.32
CA LEU A 22 -8.88 6.94 -7.17
C LEU A 22 -10.12 6.92 -8.06
N ASP A 23 -9.92 6.75 -9.35
CA ASP A 23 -11.01 6.54 -10.31
C ASP A 23 -11.38 5.04 -10.28
N LEU A 24 -12.43 4.72 -9.56
CA LEU A 24 -12.87 3.34 -9.35
C LEU A 24 -13.55 2.75 -10.59
N THR A 25 -13.83 3.57 -11.61
CA THR A 25 -14.50 3.13 -12.84
C THR A 25 -13.54 2.70 -13.94
N LYS A 26 -12.27 3.10 -13.84
CA LYS A 26 -11.23 2.78 -14.84
C LYS A 26 -10.49 1.50 -14.49
N THR A 27 -10.35 0.64 -15.48
CA THR A 27 -9.48 -0.53 -15.38
C THR A 27 -8.01 -0.11 -15.49
N VAL A 28 -7.13 -0.89 -14.84
CA VAL A 28 -5.69 -0.77 -14.99
C VAL A 28 -5.19 -1.94 -15.85
N PRO A 29 -4.56 -1.67 -17.01
CA PRO A 29 -3.99 -2.74 -17.83
C PRO A 29 -2.92 -3.52 -17.06
N MET A 30 -2.94 -4.85 -17.15
CA MET A 30 -1.97 -5.71 -16.47
C MET A 30 -0.54 -5.39 -16.90
N THR A 31 -0.33 -5.07 -18.17
CA THR A 31 0.98 -4.67 -18.72
C THR A 31 1.60 -3.47 -17.99
N ILE A 32 0.79 -2.50 -17.58
CA ILE A 32 1.28 -1.35 -16.80
C ILE A 32 1.69 -1.78 -15.39
N ILE A 33 0.96 -2.72 -14.80
CA ILE A 33 1.31 -3.27 -13.48
C ILE A 33 2.62 -4.06 -13.58
N GLU A 34 2.78 -4.87 -14.64
CA GLU A 34 4.01 -5.64 -14.91
C GLU A 34 5.21 -4.72 -15.09
N GLU A 35 5.10 -3.67 -15.91
CA GLU A 35 6.16 -2.67 -16.05
C GLU A 35 6.55 -2.01 -14.73
N CYS A 36 5.57 -1.71 -13.88
CA CYS A 36 5.84 -1.16 -12.55
C CYS A 36 6.54 -2.19 -11.65
N MET A 37 6.20 -3.47 -11.80
CA MET A 37 6.85 -4.56 -11.05
C MET A 37 8.30 -4.75 -11.47
N ASP A 38 8.62 -4.71 -12.78
CA ASP A 38 10.00 -4.80 -13.26
C ASP A 38 10.90 -3.72 -12.63
N LEU A 39 10.36 -2.51 -12.45
CA LEU A 39 11.06 -1.43 -11.75
C LEU A 39 11.12 -1.66 -10.24
N ALA A 40 10.08 -2.22 -9.65
CA ALA A 40 10.04 -2.53 -8.23
C ALA A 40 11.11 -3.55 -7.84
N LEU A 41 11.33 -4.55 -8.69
CA LEU A 41 12.31 -5.62 -8.48
C LEU A 41 13.77 -5.15 -8.54
N GLN A 42 14.03 -3.92 -9.00
CA GLN A 42 15.37 -3.31 -8.94
C GLN A 42 15.74 -2.79 -7.54
N ALA A 43 14.83 -2.87 -6.57
CA ALA A 43 15.11 -2.45 -5.20
C ALA A 43 16.15 -3.33 -4.52
N PRO A 44 16.98 -2.77 -3.62
CA PRO A 44 17.94 -3.56 -2.85
C PRO A 44 17.22 -4.55 -1.93
N THR A 45 17.79 -5.75 -1.78
CA THR A 45 17.31 -6.79 -0.87
C THR A 45 18.28 -6.94 0.30
N SER A 46 17.78 -7.41 1.46
CA SER A 46 18.67 -7.91 2.50
C SER A 46 19.08 -9.34 2.16
N THR A 47 20.35 -9.68 2.12
CA THR A 47 20.84 -11.07 2.04
C THR A 47 20.63 -11.83 0.72
N TYR A 48 20.68 -11.24 -0.44
CA TYR A 48 20.47 -11.90 -1.75
C TYR A 48 19.20 -12.77 -1.86
N GLY A 49 18.36 -12.78 -0.82
CA GLY A 49 17.14 -13.55 -0.77
C GLY A 49 16.01 -12.77 -1.40
N GLU A 50 15.69 -13.05 -2.66
CA GLU A 50 14.49 -12.55 -3.32
C GLU A 50 13.25 -13.29 -2.78
N ASN A 51 13.04 -13.20 -1.46
CA ASN A 51 11.94 -13.85 -0.78
C ASN A 51 10.61 -13.10 -0.98
N TRP A 52 10.54 -12.24 -1.98
CA TRP A 52 9.35 -11.47 -2.28
C TRP A 52 8.42 -12.22 -3.21
N ARG A 53 7.14 -12.03 -2.98
CA ARG A 53 6.08 -12.37 -3.93
C ARG A 53 5.10 -11.23 -3.97
N PHE A 54 4.67 -10.88 -5.15
CA PHE A 54 3.68 -9.84 -5.36
C PHE A 54 2.47 -10.46 -6.01
N MET A 55 1.33 -10.34 -5.34
CA MET A 55 0.07 -10.88 -5.83
C MET A 55 -0.81 -9.74 -6.31
N VAL A 56 -1.19 -9.77 -7.58
CA VAL A 56 -2.17 -8.83 -8.15
C VAL A 56 -3.54 -9.46 -8.13
N VAL A 57 -4.48 -8.82 -7.47
CA VAL A 57 -5.85 -9.31 -7.33
C VAL A 57 -6.80 -8.39 -8.09
N THR A 58 -7.39 -8.92 -9.17
CA THR A 58 -8.40 -8.24 -9.98
C THR A 58 -9.77 -8.89 -9.88
N ASP A 59 -9.83 -10.15 -9.43
CA ASP A 59 -11.04 -10.92 -9.25
C ASP A 59 -11.97 -10.25 -8.21
N PRO A 60 -13.25 -9.97 -8.56
CA PRO A 60 -14.15 -9.23 -7.69
C PRO A 60 -14.45 -9.94 -6.37
N ASP A 61 -14.56 -11.27 -6.37
CA ASP A 61 -14.89 -12.03 -5.16
C ASP A 61 -13.71 -12.02 -4.18
N LYS A 62 -12.50 -12.17 -4.71
CA LYS A 62 -11.27 -12.08 -3.90
C LYS A 62 -11.07 -10.68 -3.36
N LYS A 63 -11.32 -9.65 -4.16
CA LYS A 63 -11.28 -8.25 -3.69
C LYS A 63 -12.26 -8.00 -2.57
N ARG A 64 -13.51 -8.50 -2.67
CA ARG A 64 -14.51 -8.40 -1.60
C ARG A 64 -14.06 -9.12 -0.32
N ALA A 65 -13.47 -10.30 -0.45
CA ALA A 65 -12.94 -11.04 0.69
C ALA A 65 -11.81 -10.28 1.41
N ILE A 66 -10.88 -9.70 0.65
CA ILE A 66 -9.80 -8.86 1.19
C ILE A 66 -10.38 -7.60 1.86
N ALA A 67 -11.30 -6.91 1.20
CA ALA A 67 -11.93 -5.70 1.71
C ALA A 67 -12.65 -5.92 3.04
N LYS A 68 -13.30 -7.08 3.22
CA LYS A 68 -13.94 -7.46 4.48
C LYS A 68 -12.91 -7.49 5.64
N TRP A 69 -11.75 -8.08 5.42
CA TRP A 69 -10.70 -8.15 6.45
C TRP A 69 -10.01 -6.81 6.66
N TYR A 70 -9.79 -6.05 5.59
CA TYR A 70 -9.25 -4.70 5.67
C TYR A 70 -10.16 -3.79 6.51
N LYS A 71 -11.48 -3.83 6.28
CA LYS A 71 -12.47 -3.07 7.03
C LYS A 71 -12.46 -3.44 8.52
N LYS A 72 -12.40 -4.73 8.84
CA LYS A 72 -12.29 -5.20 10.23
C LYS A 72 -11.01 -4.68 10.91
N GLY A 73 -9.87 -4.72 10.23
CA GLY A 73 -8.62 -4.16 10.74
C GLY A 73 -8.69 -2.65 10.93
N HIS A 74 -9.36 -1.95 10.02
CA HIS A 74 -9.57 -0.51 10.11
C HIS A 74 -10.46 -0.12 11.32
N GLU A 75 -11.53 -0.87 11.58
CA GLU A 75 -12.39 -0.67 12.76
C GLU A 75 -11.59 -0.76 14.06
N LEU A 76 -10.73 -1.77 14.18
CA LEU A 76 -9.84 -1.93 15.33
C LEU A 76 -8.83 -0.76 15.46
N PHE A 77 -8.31 -0.26 14.32
CA PHE A 77 -7.42 0.90 14.30
C PHE A 77 -8.13 2.17 14.80
N VAL A 78 -9.36 2.41 14.35
CA VAL A 78 -10.17 3.56 14.78
C VAL A 78 -10.46 3.48 16.27
N ILE A 79 -10.88 2.32 16.78
CA ILE A 79 -11.11 2.11 18.21
C ILE A 79 -9.85 2.43 19.01
N ARG A 80 -8.70 1.90 18.62
CA ARG A 80 -7.42 2.15 19.30
C ARG A 80 -7.03 3.62 19.27
N LYS A 81 -7.25 4.31 18.15
CA LYS A 81 -6.97 5.74 18.00
C LYS A 81 -7.85 6.56 18.94
N ASN A 82 -9.13 6.28 19.02
CA ASN A 82 -10.09 6.99 19.89
C ASN A 82 -9.76 6.80 21.38
N LEU A 83 -9.21 5.64 21.75
CA LEU A 83 -8.73 5.39 23.11
C LEU A 83 -7.46 6.19 23.47
N SER A 84 -6.65 6.55 22.48
CA SER A 84 -5.34 7.19 22.67
C SER A 84 -5.34 8.71 22.50
N GLN A 85 -6.38 9.28 21.88
CA GLN A 85 -6.45 10.72 21.60
C GLN A 85 -7.80 11.32 22.03
N LYS A 86 -7.74 12.45 22.75
CA LYS A 86 -8.90 13.34 22.87
C LYS A 86 -9.17 13.93 21.48
N GLU A 87 -10.30 13.60 20.89
CA GLU A 87 -10.67 14.10 19.56
C GLU A 87 -10.68 15.62 19.51
N SER A 88 -9.97 16.16 18.52
CA SER A 88 -10.20 17.55 18.10
C SER A 88 -11.58 17.60 17.44
N LYS A 89 -12.48 18.44 17.94
CA LYS A 89 -13.82 18.68 17.35
C LYS A 89 -13.75 19.37 15.97
N ASP A 90 -12.58 19.82 15.55
CA ASP A 90 -12.39 20.51 14.28
C ASP A 90 -12.30 19.49 13.13
N VAL A 91 -13.40 19.40 12.36
CA VAL A 91 -13.53 18.55 11.17
C VAL A 91 -12.49 18.90 10.10
N SER A 92 -12.01 20.15 10.05
CA SER A 92 -11.05 20.64 9.07
C SER A 92 -9.60 20.30 9.43
N SER A 93 -9.34 19.77 10.61
CA SER A 93 -8.00 19.43 11.06
C SER A 93 -7.30 18.43 10.12
N PRO A 94 -5.97 18.51 9.92
CA PRO A 94 -5.24 17.56 9.08
C PRO A 94 -5.49 16.11 9.46
N GLY A 95 -5.60 15.81 10.76
CA GLY A 95 -5.87 14.47 11.27
C GLY A 95 -7.24 13.94 10.85
N ASN A 96 -8.27 14.75 10.92
CA ASN A 96 -9.63 14.38 10.53
C ASN A 96 -9.77 14.21 9.02
N ARG A 97 -9.07 15.01 8.21
CA ARG A 97 -9.02 14.82 6.75
C ARG A 97 -8.36 13.50 6.37
N VAL A 98 -7.26 13.13 7.05
CA VAL A 98 -6.60 11.83 6.83
C VAL A 98 -7.53 10.70 7.23
N LEU A 99 -8.16 10.76 8.42
CA LEU A 99 -9.10 9.74 8.87
C LEU A 99 -10.27 9.56 7.90
N SER A 100 -10.87 10.68 7.45
CA SER A 100 -11.94 10.65 6.44
C SER A 100 -11.50 9.98 5.12
N SER A 101 -10.23 10.15 4.71
CA SER A 101 -9.72 9.50 3.50
C SER A 101 -9.45 8.00 3.70
N ILE A 102 -9.06 7.59 4.91
CA ILE A 102 -8.85 6.18 5.26
C ILE A 102 -10.21 5.47 5.35
N ASN A 103 -11.22 6.10 5.98
CA ASN A 103 -12.57 5.57 6.03
C ASN A 103 -13.13 5.32 4.63
N TYR A 104 -12.99 6.32 3.73
CA TYR A 104 -13.42 6.18 2.33
C TYR A 104 -12.77 4.95 1.67
N LEU A 105 -11.46 4.77 1.86
CA LEU A 105 -10.77 3.61 1.30
C LEU A 105 -11.31 2.30 1.87
N ALA A 106 -11.53 2.23 3.17
CA ALA A 106 -12.06 1.03 3.82
C ALA A 106 -13.47 0.64 3.33
N GLU A 107 -14.27 1.63 2.94
CA GLU A 107 -15.61 1.41 2.40
C GLU A 107 -15.61 1.00 0.93
N ASN A 108 -14.61 1.43 0.15
CA ASN A 108 -14.57 1.26 -1.31
C ASN A 108 -13.42 0.36 -1.79
N LEU A 109 -12.74 -0.36 -0.91
CA LEU A 109 -11.56 -1.15 -1.29
C LEU A 109 -11.89 -2.24 -2.33
N GLN A 110 -13.06 -2.86 -2.25
CA GLN A 110 -13.53 -3.88 -3.20
C GLN A 110 -13.72 -3.33 -4.62
N ASP A 111 -13.93 -2.02 -4.76
CA ASP A 111 -14.22 -1.37 -6.04
C ASP A 111 -12.95 -0.88 -6.75
N ILE A 112 -11.80 -0.91 -6.07
CA ILE A 112 -10.51 -0.56 -6.65
C ILE A 112 -10.18 -1.54 -7.79
N PRO A 113 -9.71 -1.06 -8.95
CA PRO A 113 -9.47 -1.90 -10.13
C PRO A 113 -8.55 -3.09 -9.87
N ALA A 114 -7.45 -2.89 -9.16
CA ALA A 114 -6.49 -3.92 -8.81
C ALA A 114 -5.94 -3.69 -7.40
N LEU A 115 -5.80 -4.76 -6.63
CA LEU A 115 -5.08 -4.75 -5.35
C LEU A 115 -3.75 -5.45 -5.56
N MET A 116 -2.66 -4.81 -5.19
CA MET A 116 -1.35 -5.44 -5.12
C MET A 116 -1.04 -5.78 -3.67
N VAL A 117 -0.79 -7.05 -3.41
CA VAL A 117 -0.46 -7.58 -2.09
C VAL A 117 1.00 -8.02 -2.10
N PRO A 118 1.91 -7.24 -1.48
CA PRO A 118 3.30 -7.64 -1.31
C PRO A 118 3.39 -8.70 -0.21
N CYS A 119 4.09 -9.79 -0.50
CA CYS A 119 4.24 -10.93 0.40
C CYS A 119 5.72 -11.25 0.59
N ILE A 120 6.09 -11.64 1.81
CA ILE A 120 7.40 -12.19 2.12
C ILE A 120 7.24 -13.68 2.40
N LEU A 121 8.09 -14.51 1.79
CA LEU A 121 8.10 -15.94 2.07
C LEU A 121 8.65 -16.21 3.48
N GLY A 122 8.00 -17.15 4.16
CA GLY A 122 8.35 -17.56 5.51
C GLY A 122 7.49 -16.90 6.58
N ARG A 123 7.68 -17.34 7.81
CA ARG A 123 6.99 -16.80 8.98
C ARG A 123 7.89 -15.77 9.66
N LEU A 124 7.30 -14.66 10.07
CA LEU A 124 8.01 -13.59 10.78
C LEU A 124 7.85 -13.73 12.32
N ASP A 125 7.04 -14.67 12.77
CA ASP A 125 6.79 -15.00 14.17
C ASP A 125 7.67 -16.19 14.59
N SER A 126 8.93 -15.93 14.94
CA SER A 126 9.84 -16.94 15.48
C SER A 126 9.56 -17.18 16.96
N GLU A 127 9.70 -18.42 17.43
CA GLU A 127 9.61 -18.77 18.86
C GLU A 127 10.79 -18.19 19.68
N HIS A 128 11.90 -17.82 19.03
CA HIS A 128 13.06 -17.20 19.66
C HIS A 128 12.91 -15.68 19.78
N VAL A 129 12.34 -15.23 20.87
CA VAL A 129 11.98 -13.82 21.15
C VAL A 129 13.18 -12.86 21.01
N ALA A 130 14.39 -13.28 21.33
CA ALA A 130 15.58 -12.41 21.31
C ALA A 130 15.96 -11.92 19.90
N TYR A 131 15.66 -12.70 18.86
CA TYR A 131 15.98 -12.37 17.46
C TYR A 131 14.75 -11.90 16.66
N ASN A 132 13.56 -12.00 17.23
CA ASN A 132 12.32 -11.83 16.49
C ASN A 132 12.15 -10.40 15.97
N VAL A 133 12.41 -9.38 16.79
CA VAL A 133 12.27 -7.97 16.39
C VAL A 133 13.26 -7.60 15.30
N GLN A 134 14.54 -8.00 15.44
CA GLN A 134 15.57 -7.74 14.44
C GLN A 134 15.28 -8.45 13.13
N TYR A 135 14.86 -9.71 13.19
CA TYR A 135 14.50 -10.50 12.02
C TYR A 135 13.31 -9.91 11.28
N GLN A 136 12.24 -9.58 12.01
CA GLN A 136 11.06 -8.93 11.43
C GLN A 136 11.42 -7.57 10.79
N ALA A 137 12.19 -6.74 11.49
CA ALA A 137 12.64 -5.45 10.96
C ALA A 137 13.43 -5.60 9.66
N THR A 138 14.34 -6.57 9.60
CA THR A 138 15.15 -6.87 8.40
C THR A 138 14.28 -7.33 7.24
N MET A 139 13.31 -8.21 7.49
CA MET A 139 12.42 -8.73 6.45
C MET A 139 11.51 -7.63 5.89
N TYR A 140 10.92 -6.80 6.76
CA TYR A 140 10.12 -5.65 6.30
C TYR A 140 10.98 -4.61 5.57
N ALA A 141 12.18 -4.32 6.07
CA ALA A 141 13.11 -3.41 5.41
C ALA A 141 13.53 -3.91 4.02
N SER A 142 13.51 -5.23 3.79
CA SER A 142 13.80 -5.81 2.47
C SER A 142 12.70 -5.53 1.45
N ILE A 143 11.43 -5.70 1.79
CA ILE A 143 10.32 -5.57 0.82
C ILE A 143 9.84 -4.12 0.65
N ILE A 144 9.94 -3.28 1.68
CA ILE A 144 9.43 -1.90 1.64
C ILE A 144 10.03 -1.08 0.49
N PRO A 145 11.35 -1.13 0.19
CA PRO A 145 11.91 -0.41 -0.94
C PRO A 145 11.31 -0.82 -2.28
N ALA A 146 11.05 -2.11 -2.48
CA ALA A 146 10.39 -2.62 -3.71
C ALA A 146 8.96 -2.10 -3.83
N VAL A 147 8.19 -2.11 -2.74
CA VAL A 147 6.84 -1.54 -2.71
C VAL A 147 6.88 -0.04 -3.02
N TRP A 148 7.84 0.68 -2.46
CA TRP A 148 7.99 2.10 -2.73
C TRP A 148 8.37 2.38 -4.19
N ASN A 149 9.30 1.62 -4.77
CA ASN A 149 9.63 1.72 -6.19
C ASN A 149 8.41 1.47 -7.08
N PHE A 150 7.59 0.46 -6.75
CA PHE A 150 6.32 0.22 -7.44
C PHE A 150 5.41 1.45 -7.39
N MET A 151 5.25 2.06 -6.23
CA MET A 151 4.39 3.24 -6.05
C MET A 151 4.89 4.44 -6.87
N LEU A 152 6.21 4.65 -6.93
CA LEU A 152 6.83 5.70 -7.75
C LEU A 152 6.64 5.42 -9.24
N ALA A 153 6.88 4.17 -9.68
CA ALA A 153 6.67 3.76 -11.07
C ALA A 153 5.21 3.90 -11.51
N ALA A 154 4.28 3.54 -10.64
CA ALA A 154 2.84 3.71 -10.84
C ALA A 154 2.47 5.20 -10.95
N ARG A 155 3.01 6.05 -10.07
CA ARG A 155 2.80 7.50 -10.11
C ARG A 155 3.29 8.12 -11.43
N ALA A 156 4.46 7.74 -11.92
CA ALA A 156 4.99 8.21 -13.21
C ALA A 156 4.10 7.80 -14.40
N ARG A 157 3.29 6.77 -14.24
CA ARG A 157 2.31 6.27 -15.24
C ARG A 157 0.89 6.76 -14.99
N GLY A 158 0.71 7.75 -14.11
CA GLY A 158 -0.60 8.33 -13.81
C GLY A 158 -1.51 7.48 -12.93
N LEU A 159 -0.99 6.42 -12.32
CA LEU A 159 -1.73 5.61 -11.36
C LEU A 159 -1.62 6.18 -9.96
N GLY A 160 -2.74 6.18 -9.25
CA GLY A 160 -2.77 6.46 -7.81
C GLY A 160 -2.58 5.18 -7.00
N THR A 161 -1.79 5.26 -5.92
CA THR A 161 -1.56 4.14 -5.00
C THR A 161 -1.68 4.60 -3.54
N CYS A 162 -1.88 3.69 -2.60
CA CYS A 162 -1.81 3.94 -1.15
C CYS A 162 -1.36 2.70 -0.40
#